data_8de72f4a55e691cb93f63b57a176f139
#
_entry.id   8de72f4a55e691cb93f63b57a176f139
#
_cell.length_a   1.000
_cell.length_b   1.000
_cell.length_c   1.000
_cell.angle_alpha   90.00
_cell.angle_beta   90.00
_cell.angle_gamma   90.00
#
_symmetry.space_group_name_H-M   'P 1'
#
loop_
_entity.id
_entity.type
_entity.pdbx_description
1 polymer ?
#
loop_
_entity_poly.entity_id
_entity_poly.type
_entity_poly.pdbx_seq_one_letter_code
_entity_poly.pdbx_strand_id
1 'polypeptide(L)'
;MSAIRASAAAPAIGHYENFPVASWLCPARLRPPIAAIYHFARTADDIADEGNAHAAERLQALCDYRQALLGACADGPLPQSGRWDWVFYPLQQAIRAHRLPVQLLHDLLDAFVQDIEKTRDGADYADPGELLSYCARSANPIGRLLLHLYGVSDALALAQSDQICTALQLINFWQDLSVDIPRGRFYLTQADCKQHGVARADLLACRQTEPITRLIAQQLHLAEVRMQQGAALVHRVPGRAGWELRLVVQGGLRMVQRIKAMKFATISQRPTLGRGDLPLMLWRALWM
;
A
#
# COMPACT_ATOMS: atom_id res chain seq x y z
N MET A 1 -32.20 32.52 -6.78
CA MET A 1 -32.46 31.10 -6.63
C MET A 1 -31.15 30.36 -6.96
N SER A 2 -30.40 30.04 -5.92
CA SER A 2 -29.07 29.41 -6.04
C SER A 2 -29.26 27.90 -6.06
N ALA A 3 -28.96 27.27 -7.19
CA ALA A 3 -28.94 25.81 -7.31
C ALA A 3 -27.68 25.28 -6.61
N ILE A 4 -27.86 24.68 -5.47
CA ILE A 4 -26.85 23.85 -4.78
C ILE A 4 -26.59 22.65 -5.70
N ARG A 5 -25.47 22.69 -6.47
CA ARG A 5 -24.99 21.50 -7.20
C ARG A 5 -24.56 20.48 -6.17
N ALA A 6 -25.16 19.30 -6.23
CA ALA A 6 -24.78 18.16 -5.42
C ALA A 6 -23.29 17.87 -5.64
N SER A 7 -22.50 17.97 -4.57
CA SER A 7 -21.14 17.45 -4.49
C SER A 7 -21.22 15.94 -4.84
N ALA A 8 -20.40 15.50 -5.78
CA ALA A 8 -20.28 14.07 -6.06
C ALA A 8 -19.89 13.38 -4.75
N ALA A 9 -20.76 12.49 -4.27
CA ALA A 9 -20.50 11.71 -3.06
C ALA A 9 -19.26 10.85 -3.28
N ALA A 10 -18.36 10.81 -2.31
CA ALA A 10 -17.20 9.94 -2.34
C ALA A 10 -17.67 8.48 -2.58
N PRO A 11 -17.01 7.72 -3.47
CA PRO A 11 -17.34 6.33 -3.69
C PRO A 11 -17.22 5.55 -2.38
N ALA A 12 -18.12 4.58 -2.16
CA ALA A 12 -18.09 3.72 -0.98
C ALA A 12 -16.77 2.94 -0.96
N ILE A 13 -16.11 2.90 0.21
CA ILE A 13 -14.88 2.14 0.42
C ILE A 13 -15.18 0.66 0.17
N GLY A 14 -14.63 0.09 -0.91
CA GLY A 14 -14.80 -1.31 -1.27
C GLY A 14 -14.05 -2.24 -0.32
N HIS A 15 -14.60 -3.43 -0.06
CA HIS A 15 -14.05 -4.43 0.88
C HIS A 15 -12.76 -5.16 0.40
N TYR A 16 -12.06 -4.65 -0.61
CA TYR A 16 -10.95 -5.38 -1.26
C TYR A 16 -9.54 -4.96 -0.81
N GLU A 17 -9.45 -4.13 0.21
CA GLU A 17 -8.18 -3.62 0.72
C GLU A 17 -7.58 -4.58 1.77
N ASN A 18 -6.24 -4.71 1.76
CA ASN A 18 -5.51 -5.50 2.76
C ASN A 18 -5.62 -4.92 4.19
N PHE A 19 -6.29 -3.75 4.35
CA PHE A 19 -6.57 -3.12 5.64
C PHE A 19 -8.04 -2.70 5.74
N PRO A 20 -8.66 -2.79 6.92
CA PRO A 20 -9.95 -2.18 7.16
C PRO A 20 -9.77 -0.66 7.22
N VAL A 21 -10.10 0.05 6.13
CA VAL A 21 -10.06 1.51 6.08
C VAL A 21 -11.20 2.09 6.91
N ALA A 22 -10.86 2.92 7.91
CA ALA A 22 -11.81 3.59 8.78
C ALA A 22 -12.87 2.64 9.40
N SER A 23 -12.45 1.45 9.84
CA SER A 23 -13.33 0.44 10.45
C SER A 23 -14.07 1.01 11.68
N TRP A 24 -15.09 0.31 12.15
CA TRP A 24 -15.80 0.71 13.38
C TRP A 24 -14.91 0.64 14.64
N LEU A 25 -13.75 -0.06 14.58
CA LEU A 25 -12.72 -0.06 15.63
C LEU A 25 -11.97 1.28 15.68
N CYS A 26 -11.90 2.02 14.57
CA CYS A 26 -11.31 3.35 14.53
C CYS A 26 -12.17 4.35 15.32
N PRO A 27 -11.59 5.19 16.19
CA PRO A 27 -12.29 6.27 16.88
C PRO A 27 -13.03 7.18 15.89
N ALA A 28 -14.29 7.51 16.18
CA ALA A 28 -15.14 8.26 15.25
C ALA A 28 -14.50 9.57 14.77
N ARG A 29 -13.75 10.27 15.66
CA ARG A 29 -13.04 11.52 15.34
C ARG A 29 -11.91 11.33 14.31
N LEU A 30 -11.33 10.14 14.18
CA LEU A 30 -10.22 9.85 13.26
C LEU A 30 -10.67 9.23 11.94
N ARG A 31 -11.93 8.80 11.84
CA ARG A 31 -12.46 8.22 10.58
C ARG A 31 -12.40 9.21 9.40
N PRO A 32 -12.82 10.49 9.55
CA PRO A 32 -12.74 11.44 8.44
C PRO A 32 -11.31 11.66 7.92
N PRO A 33 -10.29 11.96 8.74
CA PRO A 33 -8.93 12.14 8.24
C PRO A 33 -8.32 10.86 7.68
N ILE A 34 -8.60 9.68 8.24
CA ILE A 34 -8.16 8.39 7.70
C ILE A 34 -8.80 8.15 6.32
N ALA A 35 -10.09 8.40 6.16
CA ALA A 35 -10.77 8.29 4.88
C ALA A 35 -10.21 9.28 3.84
N ALA A 36 -9.88 10.50 4.24
CA ALA A 36 -9.27 11.48 3.35
C ALA A 36 -7.88 11.03 2.84
N ILE A 37 -7.04 10.48 3.72
CA ILE A 37 -5.74 9.90 3.35
C ILE A 37 -5.93 8.72 2.40
N TYR A 38 -6.88 7.83 2.70
CA TYR A 38 -7.19 6.69 1.86
C TYR A 38 -7.64 7.12 0.47
N HIS A 39 -8.61 8.03 0.37
CA HIS A 39 -9.10 8.51 -0.93
C HIS A 39 -8.00 9.21 -1.73
N PHE A 40 -7.10 9.94 -1.07
CA PHE A 40 -5.95 10.53 -1.72
C PHE A 40 -5.02 9.44 -2.31
N ALA A 41 -4.62 8.46 -1.50
CA ALA A 41 -3.71 7.41 -1.94
C ALA A 41 -4.36 6.55 -3.04
N ARG A 42 -5.62 6.14 -2.86
CA ARG A 42 -6.34 5.30 -3.83
C ARG A 42 -6.58 6.02 -5.16
N THR A 43 -6.93 7.31 -5.14
CA THR A 43 -7.10 8.07 -6.39
C THR A 43 -5.79 8.21 -7.15
N ALA A 44 -4.66 8.41 -6.46
CA ALA A 44 -3.35 8.46 -7.10
C ALA A 44 -2.94 7.09 -7.68
N ASP A 45 -3.23 6.00 -6.96
CA ASP A 45 -3.07 4.62 -7.42
C ASP A 45 -3.91 4.34 -8.69
N ASP A 46 -5.20 4.70 -8.67
CA ASP A 46 -6.08 4.57 -9.83
C ASP A 46 -5.59 5.36 -11.06
N ILE A 47 -5.04 6.57 -10.86
CA ILE A 47 -4.42 7.34 -11.93
C ILE A 47 -3.22 6.59 -12.52
N ALA A 48 -2.42 5.96 -11.66
CA ALA A 48 -1.24 5.22 -12.10
C ALA A 48 -1.58 3.91 -12.81
N ASP A 49 -2.64 3.20 -12.37
CA ASP A 49 -2.88 1.79 -12.68
C ASP A 49 -4.11 1.51 -13.53
N GLU A 50 -5.19 2.26 -13.31
CA GLU A 50 -6.51 1.94 -13.87
C GLU A 50 -6.71 2.52 -15.28
N GLY A 51 -7.56 1.83 -16.07
CA GLY A 51 -7.93 2.28 -17.43
C GLY A 51 -6.84 2.07 -18.48
N ASN A 52 -7.05 2.65 -19.67
CA ASN A 52 -6.22 2.43 -20.87
C ASN A 52 -5.36 3.65 -21.24
N ALA A 53 -5.15 4.60 -20.32
CA ALA A 53 -4.34 5.79 -20.56
C ALA A 53 -2.87 5.43 -20.80
N HIS A 54 -2.21 6.14 -21.74
CA HIS A 54 -0.77 5.97 -21.96
C HIS A 54 0.06 6.54 -20.79
N ALA A 55 1.29 6.07 -20.63
CA ALA A 55 2.18 6.48 -19.54
C ALA A 55 2.35 8.02 -19.46
N ALA A 56 2.47 8.70 -20.60
CA ALA A 56 2.58 10.17 -20.63
C ALA A 56 1.34 10.88 -20.06
N GLU A 57 0.14 10.38 -20.37
CA GLU A 57 -1.13 10.93 -19.85
C GLU A 57 -1.27 10.69 -18.35
N ARG A 58 -0.85 9.49 -17.88
CA ARG A 58 -0.82 9.16 -16.44
C ARG A 58 0.14 10.05 -15.66
N LEU A 59 1.36 10.24 -16.19
CA LEU A 59 2.36 11.13 -15.60
C LEU A 59 1.86 12.58 -15.54
N GLN A 60 1.20 13.07 -16.61
CA GLN A 60 0.60 14.39 -16.61
C GLN A 60 -0.52 14.50 -15.56
N ALA A 61 -1.39 13.49 -15.47
CA ALA A 61 -2.47 13.47 -14.48
C ALA A 61 -1.94 13.43 -13.04
N LEU A 62 -0.85 12.70 -12.75
CA LEU A 62 -0.18 12.74 -11.45
C LEU A 62 0.50 14.10 -11.18
N CYS A 63 1.04 14.75 -12.21
CA CYS A 63 1.57 16.12 -12.08
C CYS A 63 0.45 17.10 -11.68
N ASP A 64 -0.69 17.05 -12.37
CA ASP A 64 -1.87 17.89 -12.06
C ASP A 64 -2.41 17.57 -10.66
N TYR A 65 -2.43 16.28 -10.27
CA TYR A 65 -2.85 15.84 -8.94
C TYR A 65 -1.91 16.35 -7.84
N ARG A 66 -0.60 16.40 -8.11
CA ARG A 66 0.41 17.01 -7.22
C ARG A 66 0.20 18.52 -7.08
N GLN A 67 -0.17 19.24 -8.16
CA GLN A 67 -0.50 20.64 -8.07
C GLN A 67 -1.75 20.87 -7.20
N ALA A 68 -2.75 20.00 -7.30
CA ALA A 68 -3.92 20.05 -6.41
C ALA A 68 -3.55 19.81 -4.92
N LEU A 69 -2.59 18.88 -4.64
CA LEU A 69 -2.06 18.69 -3.30
C LEU A 69 -1.37 19.97 -2.77
N LEU A 70 -0.52 20.62 -3.59
CA LEU A 70 0.13 21.86 -3.22
C LEU A 70 -0.90 22.96 -2.91
N GLY A 71 -1.98 23.06 -3.69
CA GLY A 71 -3.10 23.96 -3.42
C GLY A 71 -3.81 23.63 -2.10
N ALA A 72 -3.97 22.34 -1.76
CA ALA A 72 -4.56 21.92 -0.49
C ALA A 72 -3.69 22.23 0.73
N CYS A 73 -2.37 22.32 0.54
CA CYS A 73 -1.41 22.66 1.59
C CYS A 73 -1.28 24.17 1.80
N ALA A 74 -1.65 24.99 0.83
CA ALA A 74 -1.58 26.44 0.92
C ALA A 74 -2.65 27.02 1.86
N ASP A 75 -2.37 28.21 2.40
CA ASP A 75 -3.35 28.96 3.17
C ASP A 75 -4.42 29.53 2.22
N GLY A 76 -5.68 29.27 2.54
CA GLY A 76 -6.81 29.77 1.74
C GLY A 76 -7.79 28.67 1.32
N PRO A 77 -8.90 29.05 0.67
CA PRO A 77 -9.85 28.10 0.14
C PRO A 77 -9.27 27.43 -1.12
N LEU A 78 -9.59 26.13 -1.31
CA LEU A 78 -9.30 25.44 -2.57
C LEU A 78 -10.05 26.11 -3.72
N PRO A 79 -9.46 26.16 -4.94
CA PRO A 79 -10.18 26.57 -6.14
C PRO A 79 -11.46 25.73 -6.31
N GLN A 80 -12.60 26.37 -6.53
CA GLN A 80 -13.86 25.66 -6.77
C GLN A 80 -13.87 25.12 -8.22
N SER A 81 -14.36 23.89 -8.40
CA SER A 81 -14.50 23.16 -9.67
C SER A 81 -13.31 22.32 -10.13
N GLY A 82 -12.46 21.84 -9.23
CA GLY A 82 -11.40 20.88 -9.55
C GLY A 82 -11.94 19.47 -9.74
N ARG A 83 -11.30 18.70 -10.65
CA ARG A 83 -11.62 17.29 -10.95
C ARG A 83 -11.64 16.40 -9.69
N TRP A 84 -10.83 16.73 -8.68
CA TRP A 84 -10.63 15.95 -7.46
C TRP A 84 -11.05 16.69 -6.19
N ASP A 85 -11.99 17.62 -6.27
CA ASP A 85 -12.46 18.40 -5.10
C ASP A 85 -12.94 17.47 -3.96
N TRP A 86 -13.61 16.37 -4.30
CA TRP A 86 -14.08 15.39 -3.34
C TRP A 86 -12.96 14.68 -2.54
N VAL A 87 -11.73 14.68 -3.07
CA VAL A 87 -10.51 14.19 -2.39
C VAL A 87 -9.86 15.33 -1.59
N PHE A 88 -9.62 16.48 -2.25
CA PHE A 88 -8.78 17.51 -1.69
C PHE A 88 -9.46 18.39 -0.64
N TYR A 89 -10.79 18.57 -0.66
CA TYR A 89 -11.48 19.28 0.43
C TYR A 89 -11.37 18.54 1.78
N PRO A 90 -11.69 17.25 1.90
CA PRO A 90 -11.49 16.52 3.13
C PRO A 90 -10.00 16.41 3.53
N LEU A 91 -9.10 16.27 2.55
CA LEU A 91 -7.67 16.20 2.80
C LEU A 91 -7.10 17.50 3.37
N GLN A 92 -7.49 18.67 2.80
CA GLN A 92 -7.11 19.98 3.32
C GLN A 92 -7.56 20.15 4.77
N GLN A 93 -8.80 19.75 5.09
CA GLN A 93 -9.31 19.79 6.47
C GLN A 93 -8.47 18.89 7.38
N ALA A 94 -8.13 17.67 6.93
CA ALA A 94 -7.29 16.75 7.69
C ALA A 94 -5.87 17.30 7.91
N ILE A 95 -5.24 17.87 6.86
CA ILE A 95 -3.91 18.48 6.94
C ILE A 95 -3.90 19.58 7.99
N ARG A 96 -4.87 20.50 7.95
CA ARG A 96 -4.94 21.65 8.86
C ARG A 96 -5.27 21.25 10.28
N ALA A 97 -6.31 20.41 10.46
CA ALA A 97 -6.78 20.02 11.80
C ALA A 97 -5.78 19.15 12.55
N HIS A 98 -5.06 18.29 11.84
CA HIS A 98 -4.13 17.33 12.43
C HIS A 98 -2.66 17.65 12.15
N ARG A 99 -2.34 18.72 11.40
CA ARG A 99 -0.96 19.07 11.00
C ARG A 99 -0.26 17.87 10.35
N LEU A 100 -0.92 17.24 9.38
CA LEU A 100 -0.38 16.05 8.73
C LEU A 100 1.00 16.34 8.13
N PRO A 101 1.97 15.42 8.24
CA PRO A 101 3.28 15.57 7.61
C PRO A 101 3.14 15.38 6.08
N VAL A 102 2.98 16.49 5.37
CA VAL A 102 2.65 16.55 3.93
C VAL A 102 3.71 15.85 3.06
N GLN A 103 4.97 15.81 3.50
CA GLN A 103 6.02 15.09 2.77
C GLN A 103 5.66 13.63 2.52
N LEU A 104 4.98 12.96 3.45
CA LEU A 104 4.53 11.57 3.29
C LEU A 104 3.51 11.41 2.15
N LEU A 105 2.71 12.44 1.87
CA LEU A 105 1.80 12.45 0.72
C LEU A 105 2.56 12.65 -0.60
N HIS A 106 3.62 13.47 -0.61
CA HIS A 106 4.50 13.60 -1.76
C HIS A 106 5.26 12.32 -2.05
N ASP A 107 5.75 11.62 -1.01
CA ASP A 107 6.47 10.36 -1.14
C ASP A 107 5.60 9.31 -1.85
N LEU A 108 4.30 9.22 -1.53
CA LEU A 108 3.36 8.35 -2.24
C LEU A 108 3.25 8.68 -3.73
N LEU A 109 3.15 9.97 -4.08
CA LEU A 109 3.09 10.39 -5.49
C LEU A 109 4.39 10.08 -6.23
N ASP A 110 5.55 10.22 -5.58
CA ASP A 110 6.83 9.86 -6.16
C ASP A 110 6.93 8.35 -6.45
N ALA A 111 6.36 7.52 -5.57
CA ALA A 111 6.28 6.08 -5.79
C ALA A 111 5.42 5.73 -7.01
N PHE A 112 4.24 6.34 -7.15
CA PHE A 112 3.36 6.10 -8.31
C PHE A 112 3.96 6.60 -9.63
N VAL A 113 4.69 7.72 -9.62
CA VAL A 113 5.46 8.19 -10.79
C VAL A 113 6.50 7.14 -11.18
N GLN A 114 7.26 6.62 -10.20
CA GLN A 114 8.25 5.56 -10.43
C GLN A 114 7.63 4.29 -11.03
N ASP A 115 6.44 3.89 -10.57
CA ASP A 115 5.75 2.70 -11.11
C ASP A 115 5.38 2.86 -12.58
N ILE A 116 4.86 4.04 -12.96
CA ILE A 116 4.53 4.33 -14.35
C ILE A 116 5.79 4.33 -15.21
N GLU A 117 6.88 4.96 -14.74
CA GLU A 117 8.14 5.03 -15.48
C GLU A 117 8.77 3.64 -15.66
N LYS A 118 8.86 2.85 -14.60
CA LYS A 118 9.39 1.48 -14.68
C LYS A 118 8.54 0.59 -15.61
N THR A 119 7.22 0.68 -15.52
CA THR A 119 6.33 -0.09 -16.41
C THR A 119 6.48 0.34 -17.86
N ARG A 120 6.53 1.65 -18.14
CA ARG A 120 6.76 2.21 -19.49
C ARG A 120 8.06 1.73 -20.10
N ASP A 121 9.13 1.75 -19.30
CA ASP A 121 10.48 1.43 -19.75
C ASP A 121 10.77 -0.07 -19.70
N GLY A 122 9.83 -0.88 -19.18
CA GLY A 122 10.00 -2.31 -18.94
C GLY A 122 11.16 -2.60 -17.98
N ALA A 123 11.42 -1.68 -17.05
CA ALA A 123 12.57 -1.73 -16.15
C ALA A 123 12.25 -2.52 -14.89
N ASP A 124 13.14 -3.44 -14.53
CA ASP A 124 13.09 -4.19 -13.28
C ASP A 124 13.78 -3.40 -12.15
N TYR A 125 13.60 -3.82 -10.91
CA TYR A 125 14.43 -3.37 -9.79
C TYR A 125 15.80 -4.05 -9.86
N ALA A 126 16.88 -3.27 -9.75
CA ALA A 126 18.23 -3.80 -9.85
C ALA A 126 18.57 -4.73 -8.68
N ASP A 127 18.25 -4.31 -7.47
CA ASP A 127 18.59 -5.01 -6.24
C ASP A 127 17.51 -4.80 -5.13
N PRO A 128 17.60 -5.56 -4.01
CA PRO A 128 16.69 -5.42 -2.88
C PRO A 128 16.69 -4.02 -2.24
N GLY A 129 17.80 -3.27 -2.30
CA GLY A 129 17.88 -1.91 -1.77
C GLY A 129 16.98 -0.94 -2.54
N GLU A 130 17.00 -1.03 -3.88
CA GLU A 130 16.12 -0.24 -4.74
C GLU A 130 14.63 -0.57 -4.48
N LEU A 131 14.29 -1.85 -4.37
CA LEU A 131 12.92 -2.28 -4.06
C LEU A 131 12.46 -1.80 -2.67
N LEU A 132 13.32 -1.88 -1.66
CA LEU A 132 13.01 -1.39 -0.32
C LEU A 132 12.89 0.14 -0.28
N SER A 133 13.69 0.86 -1.06
CA SER A 133 13.54 2.31 -1.23
C SER A 133 12.19 2.68 -1.88
N TYR A 134 11.70 1.88 -2.80
CA TYR A 134 10.35 2.02 -3.33
C TYR A 134 9.29 1.77 -2.24
N CYS A 135 9.38 0.67 -1.47
CA CYS A 135 8.45 0.37 -0.36
C CYS A 135 8.42 1.50 0.70
N ALA A 136 9.57 2.13 0.95
CA ALA A 136 9.67 3.26 1.89
C ALA A 136 8.85 4.48 1.44
N ARG A 137 8.53 4.62 0.14
CA ARG A 137 7.70 5.70 -0.40
C ARG A 137 6.28 5.26 -0.76
N SER A 138 6.07 3.99 -1.12
CA SER A 138 4.74 3.50 -1.52
C SER A 138 3.89 2.98 -0.36
N ALA A 139 4.50 2.46 0.71
CA ALA A 139 3.78 1.80 1.81
C ALA A 139 4.00 2.48 3.18
N ASN A 140 5.25 2.79 3.55
CA ASN A 140 5.57 3.33 4.87
C ASN A 140 4.87 4.66 5.18
N PRO A 141 4.64 5.58 4.22
CA PRO A 141 3.92 6.82 4.48
C PRO A 141 2.53 6.62 5.07
N ILE A 142 1.80 5.58 4.64
CA ILE A 142 0.47 5.28 5.16
C ILE A 142 0.54 4.94 6.65
N GLY A 143 1.44 4.04 7.06
CA GLY A 143 1.63 3.69 8.46
C GLY A 143 2.03 4.89 9.32
N ARG A 144 2.95 5.72 8.84
CA ARG A 144 3.42 6.92 9.52
C ARG A 144 2.32 7.98 9.67
N LEU A 145 1.48 8.19 8.63
CA LEU A 145 0.32 9.09 8.70
C LEU A 145 -0.71 8.60 9.73
N LEU A 146 -0.98 7.29 9.77
CA LEU A 146 -1.88 6.71 10.76
C LEU A 146 -1.31 6.87 12.18
N LEU A 147 -0.03 6.56 12.42
CA LEU A 147 0.60 6.75 13.72
C LEU A 147 0.55 8.21 14.15
N HIS A 148 0.79 9.16 13.25
CA HIS A 148 0.66 10.60 13.53
C HIS A 148 -0.75 10.95 14.01
N LEU A 149 -1.81 10.46 13.35
CA LEU A 149 -3.20 10.66 13.77
C LEU A 149 -3.51 10.07 15.15
N TYR A 150 -2.87 8.97 15.52
CA TYR A 150 -2.99 8.34 16.83
C TYR A 150 -2.08 8.97 17.90
N GLY A 151 -1.27 9.98 17.55
CA GLY A 151 -0.34 10.66 18.47
C GLY A 151 0.87 9.81 18.84
N VAL A 152 1.25 8.84 18.00
CA VAL A 152 2.42 7.97 18.19
C VAL A 152 3.55 8.48 17.30
N SER A 153 4.65 8.95 17.92
CA SER A 153 5.76 9.57 17.19
C SER A 153 7.16 9.10 17.63
N ASP A 154 7.22 8.13 18.57
CA ASP A 154 8.51 7.62 19.01
C ASP A 154 9.23 6.82 17.89
N ALA A 155 10.56 6.95 17.85
CA ALA A 155 11.38 6.38 16.77
C ALA A 155 11.22 4.87 16.61
N LEU A 156 11.02 4.14 17.72
CA LEU A 156 10.85 2.69 17.68
C LEU A 156 9.49 2.31 17.07
N ALA A 157 8.41 3.02 17.44
CA ALA A 157 7.09 2.79 16.84
C ALA A 157 7.10 3.10 15.34
N LEU A 158 7.75 4.19 14.91
CA LEU A 158 7.91 4.51 13.50
C LEU A 158 8.68 3.42 12.75
N ALA A 159 9.80 2.95 13.30
CA ALA A 159 10.58 1.87 12.70
C ALA A 159 9.78 0.56 12.62
N GLN A 160 9.00 0.21 13.65
CA GLN A 160 8.13 -0.96 13.64
C GLN A 160 6.99 -0.84 12.62
N SER A 161 6.43 0.35 12.46
CA SER A 161 5.43 0.64 11.41
C SER A 161 6.00 0.44 10.02
N ASP A 162 7.21 0.95 9.78
CA ASP A 162 7.90 0.78 8.50
C ASP A 162 8.15 -0.71 8.19
N GLN A 163 8.52 -1.51 9.20
CA GLN A 163 8.68 -2.96 9.01
C GLN A 163 7.36 -3.63 8.62
N ILE A 164 6.23 -3.29 9.26
CA ILE A 164 4.92 -3.85 8.94
C ILE A 164 4.50 -3.42 7.53
N CYS A 165 4.57 -2.12 7.20
CA CYS A 165 4.13 -1.60 5.91
C CYS A 165 4.98 -2.16 4.76
N THR A 166 6.30 -2.19 4.92
CA THR A 166 7.21 -2.82 3.95
C THR A 166 6.89 -4.31 3.79
N ALA A 167 6.67 -5.04 4.90
CA ALA A 167 6.35 -6.46 4.85
C ALA A 167 5.03 -6.73 4.11
N LEU A 168 3.98 -5.93 4.35
CA LEU A 168 2.71 -6.05 3.66
C LEU A 168 2.85 -5.80 2.16
N GLN A 169 3.61 -4.77 1.77
CA GLN A 169 3.87 -4.47 0.37
C GLN A 169 4.64 -5.62 -0.32
N LEU A 170 5.68 -6.14 0.31
CA LEU A 170 6.43 -7.28 -0.21
C LEU A 170 5.56 -8.54 -0.31
N ILE A 171 4.75 -8.85 0.72
CA ILE A 171 3.82 -9.98 0.68
C ILE A 171 2.83 -9.82 -0.48
N ASN A 172 2.33 -8.61 -0.72
CA ASN A 172 1.45 -8.33 -1.85
C ASN A 172 2.15 -8.59 -3.19
N PHE A 173 3.38 -8.14 -3.38
CA PHE A 173 4.16 -8.45 -4.58
C PHE A 173 4.32 -9.96 -4.81
N TRP A 174 4.65 -10.70 -3.75
CA TRP A 174 4.82 -12.15 -3.86
C TRP A 174 3.48 -12.91 -4.03
N GLN A 175 2.38 -12.33 -3.59
CA GLN A 175 1.02 -12.81 -3.82
C GLN A 175 0.60 -12.62 -5.27
N ASP A 176 0.95 -11.50 -5.89
CA ASP A 176 0.36 -10.99 -7.13
C ASP A 176 1.21 -11.27 -8.37
N LEU A 177 2.27 -12.10 -8.30
CA LEU A 177 3.16 -12.40 -9.43
C LEU A 177 2.42 -12.84 -10.70
N SER A 178 1.37 -13.66 -10.59
CA SER A 178 0.56 -14.09 -11.73
C SER A 178 -0.29 -12.98 -12.37
N VAL A 179 -0.43 -11.85 -11.69
CA VAL A 179 -1.18 -10.67 -12.16
C VAL A 179 -0.22 -9.60 -12.67
N ASP A 180 0.86 -9.34 -11.93
CA ASP A 180 1.79 -8.24 -12.20
C ASP A 180 2.72 -8.53 -13.37
N ILE A 181 3.26 -9.74 -13.47
CA ILE A 181 4.18 -10.11 -14.56
C ILE A 181 3.52 -9.94 -15.94
N PRO A 182 2.29 -10.41 -16.19
CA PRO A 182 1.61 -10.15 -17.46
C PRO A 182 1.35 -8.67 -17.78
N ARG A 183 1.30 -7.83 -16.73
CA ARG A 183 1.15 -6.37 -16.85
C ARG A 183 2.49 -5.63 -17.03
N GLY A 184 3.60 -6.38 -17.13
CA GLY A 184 4.95 -5.82 -17.27
C GLY A 184 5.57 -5.29 -15.98
N ARG A 185 5.05 -5.68 -14.81
CA ARG A 185 5.56 -5.28 -13.50
C ARG A 185 6.40 -6.39 -12.89
N PHE A 186 7.65 -6.08 -12.57
CA PHE A 186 8.62 -7.06 -12.09
C PHE A 186 9.24 -6.58 -10.77
N TYR A 187 8.74 -7.14 -9.66
CA TYR A 187 9.22 -6.83 -8.30
C TYR A 187 10.29 -7.83 -7.81
N LEU A 188 10.46 -8.99 -8.46
CA LEU A 188 11.61 -9.86 -8.26
C LEU A 188 12.85 -9.18 -8.84
N THR A 189 13.84 -8.81 -8.01
CA THR A 189 14.95 -7.99 -8.43
C THR A 189 15.91 -8.74 -9.34
N GLN A 190 16.65 -8.02 -10.19
CA GLN A 190 17.64 -8.62 -11.08
C GLN A 190 18.73 -9.39 -10.30
N ALA A 191 19.17 -8.82 -9.17
CA ALA A 191 20.18 -9.46 -8.31
C ALA A 191 19.66 -10.79 -7.73
N ASP A 192 18.43 -10.80 -7.22
CA ASP A 192 17.82 -12.02 -6.66
C ASP A 192 17.56 -13.07 -7.74
N CYS A 193 17.07 -12.68 -8.91
CA CYS A 193 16.89 -13.56 -10.06
C CYS A 193 18.22 -14.21 -10.49
N LYS A 194 19.26 -13.40 -10.61
CA LYS A 194 20.61 -13.88 -10.95
C LYS A 194 21.15 -14.86 -9.91
N GLN A 195 20.97 -14.56 -8.62
CA GLN A 195 21.41 -15.44 -7.53
C GLN A 195 20.75 -16.82 -7.58
N HIS A 196 19.49 -16.90 -8.03
CA HIS A 196 18.74 -18.15 -8.11
C HIS A 196 18.78 -18.80 -9.50
N GLY A 197 19.47 -18.20 -10.47
CA GLY A 197 19.52 -18.70 -11.85
C GLY A 197 18.18 -18.59 -12.58
N VAL A 198 17.38 -17.57 -12.27
CA VAL A 198 16.10 -17.27 -12.90
C VAL A 198 16.29 -16.23 -13.99
N ALA A 199 15.99 -16.58 -15.25
CA ALA A 199 16.01 -15.62 -16.33
C ALA A 199 14.68 -14.89 -16.45
N ARG A 200 14.69 -13.67 -17.02
CA ARG A 200 13.45 -12.91 -17.27
C ARG A 200 12.45 -13.69 -18.14
N ALA A 201 12.95 -14.46 -19.11
CA ALA A 201 12.12 -15.32 -19.94
C ALA A 201 11.35 -16.39 -19.14
N ASP A 202 11.93 -16.88 -18.03
CA ASP A 202 11.27 -17.84 -17.14
C ASP A 202 10.11 -17.20 -16.41
N LEU A 203 10.27 -15.94 -15.96
CA LEU A 203 9.20 -15.17 -15.33
C LEU A 203 8.06 -14.90 -16.32
N LEU A 204 8.38 -14.43 -17.52
CA LEU A 204 7.39 -14.16 -18.58
C LEU A 204 6.62 -15.41 -19.02
N ALA A 205 7.26 -16.58 -18.93
CA ALA A 205 6.59 -17.85 -19.22
C ALA A 205 5.58 -18.26 -18.13
N CYS A 206 5.54 -17.57 -16.98
CA CYS A 206 4.68 -17.85 -15.82
C CYS A 206 4.70 -19.32 -15.39
N ARG A 207 5.81 -20.02 -15.60
CA ARG A 207 5.96 -21.44 -15.24
C ARG A 207 6.63 -21.60 -13.91
N GLN A 208 6.01 -22.39 -13.03
CA GLN A 208 6.61 -22.75 -11.76
C GLN A 208 7.80 -23.70 -12.01
N THR A 209 9.00 -23.23 -11.69
CA THR A 209 10.24 -24.02 -11.71
C THR A 209 10.85 -24.07 -10.32
N GLU A 210 11.76 -25.00 -10.07
CA GLU A 210 12.41 -25.09 -8.77
C GLU A 210 13.23 -23.85 -8.40
N PRO A 211 14.02 -23.22 -9.32
CA PRO A 211 14.70 -21.95 -9.05
C PRO A 211 13.73 -20.83 -8.65
N ILE A 212 12.60 -20.68 -9.37
CA ILE A 212 11.57 -19.68 -9.06
C ILE A 212 10.93 -19.97 -7.71
N THR A 213 10.64 -21.23 -7.40
CA THR A 213 10.09 -21.64 -6.10
C THR A 213 11.02 -21.24 -4.96
N ARG A 214 12.34 -21.51 -5.08
CA ARG A 214 13.34 -21.12 -4.07
C ARG A 214 13.45 -19.62 -3.93
N LEU A 215 13.44 -18.88 -5.04
CA LEU A 215 13.46 -17.42 -5.05
C LEU A 215 12.25 -16.84 -4.28
N ILE A 216 11.03 -17.25 -4.64
CA ILE A 216 9.81 -16.79 -3.97
C ILE A 216 9.82 -17.17 -2.48
N ALA A 217 10.28 -18.39 -2.14
CA ALA A 217 10.37 -18.85 -0.75
C ALA A 217 11.31 -17.98 0.08
N GLN A 218 12.47 -17.60 -0.46
CA GLN A 218 13.42 -16.72 0.21
C GLN A 218 12.84 -15.31 0.39
N GLN A 219 12.28 -14.72 -0.66
CA GLN A 219 11.70 -13.38 -0.59
C GLN A 219 10.52 -13.31 0.38
N LEU A 220 9.67 -14.33 0.38
CA LEU A 220 8.55 -14.44 1.32
C LEU A 220 9.03 -14.58 2.77
N HIS A 221 10.10 -15.34 3.01
CA HIS A 221 10.70 -15.48 4.33
C HIS A 221 11.24 -14.13 4.84
N LEU A 222 11.90 -13.35 4.00
CA LEU A 222 12.38 -12.01 4.37
C LEU A 222 11.23 -11.05 4.71
N ALA A 223 10.11 -11.12 3.98
CA ALA A 223 8.91 -10.35 4.29
C ALA A 223 8.27 -10.79 5.63
N GLU A 224 8.21 -12.11 5.89
CA GLU A 224 7.70 -12.66 7.16
C GLU A 224 8.54 -12.20 8.37
N VAL A 225 9.87 -12.22 8.25
CA VAL A 225 10.78 -11.75 9.31
C VAL A 225 10.54 -10.26 9.60
N ARG A 226 10.40 -9.42 8.57
CA ARG A 226 10.07 -7.99 8.75
C ARG A 226 8.73 -7.80 9.47
N MET A 227 7.69 -8.55 9.07
CA MET A 227 6.39 -8.52 9.74
C MET A 227 6.51 -8.84 11.23
N GLN A 228 7.29 -9.86 11.58
CA GLN A 228 7.52 -10.26 12.97
C GLN A 228 8.31 -9.19 13.75
N GLN A 229 9.31 -8.56 13.13
CA GLN A 229 10.08 -7.46 13.74
C GLN A 229 9.21 -6.23 14.04
N GLY A 230 8.24 -5.94 13.18
CA GLY A 230 7.29 -4.84 13.39
C GLY A 230 6.15 -5.16 14.36
N ALA A 231 5.85 -6.44 14.59
CA ALA A 231 4.63 -6.90 15.27
C ALA A 231 4.40 -6.31 16.67
N ALA A 232 5.48 -6.00 17.41
CA ALA A 232 5.37 -5.39 18.73
C ALA A 232 4.71 -4.00 18.74
N LEU A 233 4.58 -3.34 17.59
CA LEU A 233 3.86 -2.07 17.42
C LEU A 233 2.41 -2.13 17.95
N VAL A 234 1.77 -3.30 17.88
CA VAL A 234 0.38 -3.47 18.33
C VAL A 234 0.15 -3.10 19.79
N HIS A 235 1.21 -3.13 20.61
CA HIS A 235 1.16 -2.74 22.04
C HIS A 235 1.45 -1.25 22.27
N ARG A 236 1.91 -0.53 21.24
CA ARG A 236 2.23 0.90 21.30
C ARG A 236 1.12 1.77 20.74
N VAL A 237 0.27 1.21 19.88
CA VAL A 237 -0.88 1.90 19.30
C VAL A 237 -2.04 1.87 20.32
N PRO A 238 -2.61 3.03 20.70
CA PRO A 238 -3.58 3.08 21.79
C PRO A 238 -4.95 2.50 21.42
N GLY A 239 -5.59 1.88 22.39
CA GLY A 239 -6.99 1.50 22.37
C GLY A 239 -7.34 0.48 21.28
N ARG A 240 -8.48 0.71 20.63
CA ARG A 240 -9.00 -0.22 19.61
C ARG A 240 -8.16 -0.28 18.33
N ALA A 241 -7.36 0.75 18.05
CA ALA A 241 -6.46 0.76 16.89
C ALA A 241 -5.36 -0.30 17.01
N GLY A 242 -4.85 -0.55 18.23
CA GLY A 242 -3.93 -1.67 18.46
C GLY A 242 -4.55 -3.03 18.12
N TRP A 243 -5.86 -3.21 18.36
CA TRP A 243 -6.58 -4.42 17.96
C TRP A 243 -6.74 -4.53 16.43
N GLU A 244 -7.02 -3.42 15.76
CA GLU A 244 -7.08 -3.37 14.30
C GLU A 244 -5.73 -3.74 13.69
N LEU A 245 -4.64 -3.19 14.23
CA LEU A 245 -3.28 -3.49 13.78
C LEU A 245 -2.91 -4.97 13.99
N ARG A 246 -3.37 -5.62 15.09
CA ARG A 246 -3.19 -7.07 15.27
C ARG A 246 -3.81 -7.87 14.14
N LEU A 247 -5.03 -7.49 13.70
CA LEU A 247 -5.70 -8.14 12.57
C LEU A 247 -4.95 -7.93 11.26
N VAL A 248 -4.39 -6.74 11.04
CA VAL A 248 -3.55 -6.44 9.87
C VAL A 248 -2.31 -7.33 9.85
N VAL A 249 -1.57 -7.42 10.95
CA VAL A 249 -0.39 -8.28 11.08
C VAL A 249 -0.77 -9.76 10.88
N GLN A 250 -1.87 -10.23 11.49
CA GLN A 250 -2.33 -11.61 11.32
C GLN A 250 -2.81 -11.89 9.88
N GLY A 251 -3.37 -10.89 9.18
CA GLY A 251 -3.71 -10.98 7.77
C GLY A 251 -2.49 -11.22 6.89
N GLY A 252 -1.44 -10.41 7.06
CA GLY A 252 -0.18 -10.59 6.35
C GLY A 252 0.47 -11.95 6.62
N LEU A 253 0.58 -12.34 7.90
CA LEU A 253 1.11 -13.66 8.28
C LEU A 253 0.24 -14.82 7.77
N ARG A 254 -1.07 -14.64 7.69
CA ARG A 254 -1.97 -15.64 7.11
C ARG A 254 -1.78 -15.77 5.61
N MET A 255 -1.56 -14.66 4.89
CA MET A 255 -1.21 -14.70 3.47
C MET A 255 0.10 -15.45 3.24
N VAL A 256 1.14 -15.19 4.05
CA VAL A 256 2.40 -15.96 4.02
C VAL A 256 2.13 -17.48 4.14
N GLN A 257 1.27 -17.89 5.08
CA GLN A 257 0.91 -19.31 5.23
C GLN A 257 0.18 -19.87 4.01
N ARG A 258 -0.70 -19.08 3.37
CA ARG A 258 -1.40 -19.48 2.15
C ARG A 258 -0.41 -19.70 1.01
N ILE A 259 0.55 -18.79 0.82
CA ILE A 259 1.59 -18.92 -0.20
C ILE A 259 2.46 -20.18 0.06
N LYS A 260 2.86 -20.41 1.31
CA LYS A 260 3.62 -21.63 1.71
C LYS A 260 2.81 -22.91 1.41
N ALA A 261 1.51 -22.92 1.74
CA ALA A 261 0.63 -24.06 1.50
C ALA A 261 0.47 -24.39 -0.01
N MET A 262 0.55 -23.38 -0.87
CA MET A 262 0.59 -23.53 -2.34
C MET A 262 1.96 -23.94 -2.87
N LYS A 263 2.94 -24.25 -2.02
CA LYS A 263 4.33 -24.52 -2.42
C LYS A 263 4.92 -23.37 -3.23
N PHE A 264 4.60 -22.12 -2.86
CA PHE A 264 5.07 -20.87 -3.47
C PHE A 264 4.67 -20.69 -4.96
N ALA A 265 3.57 -21.31 -5.41
CA ALA A 265 3.15 -21.31 -6.81
C ALA A 265 2.43 -20.02 -7.23
N THR A 266 2.83 -18.87 -6.71
CA THR A 266 2.17 -17.57 -6.95
C THR A 266 2.44 -16.99 -8.33
N ILE A 267 3.45 -17.50 -9.04
CA ILE A 267 3.69 -17.11 -10.44
C ILE A 267 2.58 -17.63 -11.38
N SER A 268 1.89 -18.70 -10.99
CA SER A 268 0.83 -19.32 -11.79
C SER A 268 -0.57 -19.12 -11.24
N GLN A 269 -0.69 -18.83 -9.93
CA GLN A 269 -1.99 -18.69 -9.27
C GLN A 269 -1.93 -17.69 -8.11
N ARG A 270 -2.86 -16.74 -8.08
CA ARG A 270 -3.01 -15.77 -7.00
C ARG A 270 -3.72 -16.38 -5.79
N PRO A 271 -3.08 -16.45 -4.59
CA PRO A 271 -3.78 -16.82 -3.37
C PRO A 271 -4.66 -15.69 -2.86
N THR A 272 -5.74 -16.02 -2.19
CA THR A 272 -6.65 -15.06 -1.54
C THR A 272 -7.01 -15.52 -0.14
N LEU A 273 -7.27 -14.55 0.77
CA LEU A 273 -7.87 -14.84 2.06
C LEU A 273 -9.38 -15.01 1.90
N GLY A 274 -9.92 -16.03 2.51
CA GLY A 274 -11.36 -16.28 2.52
C GLY A 274 -11.98 -16.06 3.90
N ARG A 275 -13.32 -16.10 3.98
CA ARG A 275 -14.04 -15.97 5.25
C ARG A 275 -13.62 -17.01 6.29
N GLY A 276 -13.17 -18.19 5.86
CA GLY A 276 -12.67 -19.25 6.74
C GLY A 276 -11.33 -18.94 7.41
N ASP A 277 -10.58 -17.93 6.94
CA ASP A 277 -9.33 -17.50 7.56
C ASP A 277 -9.58 -16.59 8.77
N LEU A 278 -10.70 -15.88 8.78
CA LEU A 278 -11.03 -14.88 9.80
C LEU A 278 -11.06 -15.43 11.24
N PRO A 279 -11.67 -16.60 11.55
CA PRO A 279 -11.64 -17.14 12.91
C PRO A 279 -10.22 -17.40 13.43
N LEU A 280 -9.34 -17.91 12.58
CA LEU A 280 -7.94 -18.16 12.93
C LEU A 280 -7.17 -16.84 13.16
N MET A 281 -7.40 -15.84 12.32
CA MET A 281 -6.78 -14.52 12.47
C MET A 281 -7.25 -13.84 13.76
N LEU A 282 -8.54 -13.88 14.08
CA LEU A 282 -9.10 -13.36 15.32
C LEU A 282 -8.51 -14.09 16.54
N TRP A 283 -8.50 -15.42 16.51
CA TRP A 283 -7.91 -16.22 17.60
C TRP A 283 -6.45 -15.82 17.87
N ARG A 284 -5.63 -15.74 16.84
CA ARG A 284 -4.21 -15.36 16.99
C ARG A 284 -4.02 -13.91 17.43
N ALA A 285 -4.89 -12.99 16.97
CA ALA A 285 -4.86 -11.59 17.41
C ALA A 285 -5.13 -11.42 18.91
N LEU A 286 -5.86 -12.34 19.55
CA LEU A 286 -6.09 -12.34 21.00
C LEU A 286 -4.81 -12.61 21.80
N TRP A 287 -3.90 -13.42 21.27
CA TRP A 287 -2.67 -13.87 21.95
C TRP A 287 -1.40 -13.14 21.48
N MET A 288 -1.57 -12.11 20.70
CA MET A 288 -0.49 -11.29 20.14
C MET A 288 -0.11 -10.13 21.07
#